data_d85f565d83b6b665286d027aefe30c28
#
_entry.id   d85f565d83b6b665286d027aefe30c28
#
_cell.length_a   1.000
_cell.length_b   1.000
_cell.length_c   1.000
_cell.angle_alpha   90.00
_cell.angle_beta   90.00
_cell.angle_gamma   90.00
#
_symmetry.space_group_name_H-M   'P 1'
#
loop_
_entity.id
_entity.type
_entity.pdbx_description
1 polymer ?
#
loop_
_entity_poly.entity_id
_entity_poly.type
_entity_poly.pdbx_seq_one_letter_code
_entity_poly.pdbx_strand_id
1 'polypeptide(L)'
;VGTMTELNDHLKLLIARAGHLFDRQTAQPVQHDTPQSIYAELQRRCAAQAQDPRLIMTFPVELPANTTAAEVEQWLSASGFTRIHAEREVATPTGPRKLLDVVADRFKFGNTEQARVVEAIELAIKRGGGRLNVYWSLDAEATPELWRFSTGLHCPDSDLRYSDPIPSMFSFNSAVGACETCRGFGRVIGVDYGLVIPNDKLTLRAGAIKTIQTPAWVETQEDLMRHAEAEGIPRDTPWY
;
A
#
# COMPACT_ATOMS: atom_id res chain seq x y z
N VAL A 1 -3.52 -31.59 -11.58
CA VAL A 1 -4.11 -32.38 -10.50
C VAL A 1 -4.97 -31.46 -9.62
N GLY A 2 -4.46 -30.37 -9.05
CA GLY A 2 -5.20 -29.49 -8.13
C GLY A 2 -6.48 -28.89 -8.70
N THR A 3 -6.56 -28.63 -9.99
CA THR A 3 -7.74 -28.09 -10.68
C THR A 3 -8.82 -29.17 -10.93
N MET A 4 -8.43 -30.42 -11.03
CA MET A 4 -9.37 -31.52 -11.25
C MET A 4 -9.99 -32.07 -9.96
N THR A 5 -9.39 -31.76 -8.82
CA THR A 5 -9.85 -32.25 -7.49
C THR A 5 -10.62 -31.22 -6.70
N GLU A 6 -10.94 -30.06 -7.29
CA GLU A 6 -11.58 -28.92 -6.61
C GLU A 6 -10.80 -28.40 -5.37
N LEU A 7 -9.69 -29.04 -5.03
CA LEU A 7 -8.87 -28.69 -3.88
C LEU A 7 -8.41 -27.22 -3.93
N ASN A 8 -8.05 -26.76 -5.14
CA ASN A 8 -7.63 -25.38 -5.35
C ASN A 8 -8.78 -24.37 -5.05
N ASP A 9 -10.01 -24.72 -5.39
CA ASP A 9 -11.18 -23.85 -5.14
C ASP A 9 -11.52 -23.79 -3.64
N HIS A 10 -11.39 -24.92 -2.94
CA HIS A 10 -11.53 -24.96 -1.49
C HIS A 10 -10.44 -24.15 -0.78
N LEU A 11 -9.19 -24.22 -1.26
CA LEU A 11 -8.08 -23.42 -0.71
C LEU A 11 -8.29 -21.92 -0.93
N LYS A 12 -8.73 -21.51 -2.11
CA LYS A 12 -9.06 -20.09 -2.39
C LYS A 12 -10.15 -19.58 -1.45
N LEU A 13 -11.20 -20.39 -1.25
CA LEU A 13 -12.29 -20.07 -0.33
C LEU A 13 -11.80 -19.97 1.11
N LEU A 14 -10.99 -20.93 1.55
CA LEU A 14 -10.41 -20.94 2.89
C LEU A 14 -9.56 -19.70 3.13
N ILE A 15 -8.65 -19.37 2.21
CA ILE A 15 -7.78 -18.18 2.33
C ILE A 15 -8.61 -16.90 2.34
N ALA A 16 -9.63 -16.79 1.47
CA ALA A 16 -10.49 -15.62 1.43
C ALA A 16 -11.32 -15.41 2.71
N ARG A 17 -11.65 -16.50 3.43
CA ARG A 17 -12.51 -16.44 4.62
C ARG A 17 -11.77 -16.46 5.95
N ALA A 18 -10.63 -17.14 6.00
CA ALA A 18 -9.88 -17.39 7.22
C ALA A 18 -8.41 -16.95 7.15
N GLY A 19 -7.95 -16.40 6.02
CA GLY A 19 -6.61 -15.88 5.87
C GLY A 19 -6.40 -14.61 6.68
N HIS A 20 -5.18 -14.43 7.16
CA HIS A 20 -4.76 -13.16 7.78
C HIS A 20 -4.13 -12.26 6.71
N LEU A 21 -4.58 -11.01 6.65
CA LEU A 21 -4.01 -10.01 5.76
C LEU A 21 -2.83 -9.33 6.45
N PHE A 22 -1.73 -9.21 5.74
CA PHE A 22 -0.57 -8.43 6.18
C PHE A 22 -0.29 -7.32 5.17
N ASP A 23 0.07 -6.16 5.68
CA ASP A 23 0.44 -5.03 4.85
C ASP A 23 1.71 -5.33 4.06
N ARG A 24 1.69 -5.03 2.76
CA ARG A 24 2.79 -5.36 1.83
C ARG A 24 4.06 -4.54 2.05
N GLN A 25 3.97 -3.40 2.73
CA GLN A 25 5.12 -2.52 2.99
C GLN A 25 5.71 -2.74 4.39
N THR A 26 4.85 -2.87 5.39
CA THR A 26 5.27 -2.93 6.80
C THR A 26 5.25 -4.34 7.39
N ALA A 27 4.61 -5.30 6.67
CA ALA A 27 4.33 -6.65 7.15
C ALA A 27 3.50 -6.69 8.47
N GLN A 28 2.84 -5.58 8.82
CA GLN A 28 1.94 -5.55 9.97
C GLN A 28 0.60 -6.19 9.62
N PRO A 29 -0.05 -6.86 10.59
CA PRO A 29 -1.38 -7.42 10.36
C PRO A 29 -2.38 -6.28 10.13
N VAL A 30 -3.23 -6.46 9.11
CA VAL A 30 -4.32 -5.55 8.77
C VAL A 30 -5.63 -6.25 9.13
N GLN A 31 -6.40 -5.64 10.00
CA GLN A 31 -7.66 -6.18 10.50
C GLN A 31 -8.70 -5.08 10.63
N HIS A 32 -9.97 -5.48 10.66
CA HIS A 32 -11.06 -4.56 10.98
C HIS A 32 -11.07 -4.30 12.48
N ASP A 33 -10.76 -3.08 12.88
CA ASP A 33 -10.94 -2.67 14.26
C ASP A 33 -12.39 -2.27 14.53
N THR A 34 -12.87 -2.66 15.68
CA THR A 34 -14.16 -2.21 16.23
C THR A 34 -13.90 -1.40 17.50
N PRO A 35 -14.83 -0.57 17.98
CA PRO A 35 -14.66 0.15 19.24
C PRO A 35 -14.30 -0.78 20.40
N GLN A 36 -14.87 -1.98 20.42
CA GLN A 36 -14.63 -3.00 21.44
C GLN A 36 -13.24 -3.64 21.31
N SER A 37 -12.80 -3.96 20.07
CA SER A 37 -11.45 -4.52 19.87
C SER A 37 -10.37 -3.50 20.19
N ILE A 38 -10.58 -2.24 19.84
CA ILE A 38 -9.67 -1.13 20.18
C ILE A 38 -9.61 -0.96 21.70
N TYR A 39 -10.75 -0.96 22.39
CA TYR A 39 -10.76 -0.88 23.85
C TYR A 39 -9.99 -2.03 24.50
N ALA A 40 -10.21 -3.27 24.04
CA ALA A 40 -9.50 -4.44 24.56
C ALA A 40 -7.99 -4.35 24.30
N GLU A 41 -7.57 -3.86 23.15
CA GLU A 41 -6.16 -3.67 22.83
C GLU A 41 -5.54 -2.54 23.65
N LEU A 42 -6.25 -1.44 23.89
CA LEU A 42 -5.80 -0.37 24.80
C LEU A 42 -5.64 -0.91 26.23
N GLN A 43 -6.60 -1.70 26.71
CA GLN A 43 -6.53 -2.35 28.01
C GLN A 43 -5.29 -3.25 28.13
N ARG A 44 -5.05 -4.08 27.12
CA ARG A 44 -3.87 -4.97 27.08
C ARG A 44 -2.55 -4.18 27.10
N ARG A 45 -2.45 -3.12 26.28
CA ARG A 45 -1.25 -2.28 26.20
C ARG A 45 -1.02 -1.49 27.48
N CYS A 46 -2.06 -0.89 28.05
CA CYS A 46 -1.95 -0.14 29.31
C CYS A 46 -1.61 -1.05 30.49
N ALA A 47 -2.15 -2.27 30.55
CA ALA A 47 -1.84 -3.23 31.60
C ALA A 47 -0.37 -3.70 31.58
N ALA A 48 0.29 -3.62 30.43
CA ALA A 48 1.71 -3.93 30.30
C ALA A 48 2.64 -2.81 30.82
N GLN A 49 2.09 -1.63 31.13
CA GLN A 49 2.86 -0.48 31.64
C GLN A 49 2.94 -0.51 33.18
N ALA A 50 4.07 -0.02 33.69
CA ALA A 50 4.30 0.03 35.15
C ALA A 50 3.43 1.09 35.87
N GLN A 51 2.92 2.06 35.11
CA GLN A 51 2.09 3.16 35.63
C GLN A 51 0.91 3.38 34.67
N ASP A 52 -0.17 3.98 35.20
CA ASP A 52 -1.37 4.32 34.39
C ASP A 52 -1.06 5.45 33.41
N PRO A 53 -1.02 5.14 32.08
CA PRO A 53 -0.61 6.11 31.09
C PRO A 53 -1.71 7.15 30.83
N ARG A 54 -1.26 8.35 30.45
CA ARG A 54 -2.14 9.37 29.89
C ARG A 54 -2.34 9.06 28.41
N LEU A 55 -3.60 8.94 28.01
CA LEU A 55 -4.00 8.76 26.63
C LEU A 55 -4.58 10.05 26.06
N ILE A 56 -4.20 10.37 24.83
CA ILE A 56 -4.79 11.43 24.01
C ILE A 56 -5.36 10.77 22.77
N MET A 57 -6.67 10.69 22.70
CA MET A 57 -7.37 10.17 21.53
C MET A 57 -7.53 11.27 20.49
N THR A 58 -7.11 11.00 19.27
CA THR A 58 -7.19 11.94 18.17
C THR A 58 -7.74 11.26 16.92
N PHE A 59 -8.27 12.03 16.03
CA PHE A 59 -8.66 11.58 14.71
C PHE A 59 -7.98 12.43 13.64
N PRO A 60 -7.52 11.81 12.53
CA PRO A 60 -6.87 12.53 11.46
C PRO A 60 -7.88 13.28 10.59
N VAL A 61 -7.56 14.52 10.27
CA VAL A 61 -8.30 15.37 9.33
C VAL A 61 -7.35 15.82 8.24
N GLU A 62 -7.71 15.55 6.99
CA GLU A 62 -6.92 15.95 5.82
C GLU A 62 -7.44 17.28 5.25
N LEU A 63 -6.55 18.25 5.16
CA LEU A 63 -6.82 19.56 4.57
C LEU A 63 -5.88 19.80 3.38
N PRO A 64 -6.26 20.64 2.41
CA PRO A 64 -5.34 21.14 1.38
C PRO A 64 -4.10 21.78 2.01
N ALA A 65 -2.93 21.60 1.41
CA ALA A 65 -1.67 22.13 1.96
C ALA A 65 -1.67 23.67 2.10
N ASN A 66 -2.43 24.35 1.25
CA ASN A 66 -2.59 25.82 1.25
C ASN A 66 -3.60 26.34 2.26
N THR A 67 -4.22 25.48 3.11
CA THR A 67 -5.16 25.91 4.14
C THR A 67 -4.44 26.75 5.19
N THR A 68 -4.94 27.95 5.43
CA THR A 68 -4.36 28.89 6.39
C THR A 68 -4.70 28.52 7.83
N ALA A 69 -3.91 28.99 8.80
CA ALA A 69 -4.17 28.76 10.22
C ALA A 69 -5.55 29.30 10.67
N ALA A 70 -5.99 30.43 10.12
CA ALA A 70 -7.29 31.01 10.41
C ALA A 70 -8.47 30.13 9.93
N GLU A 71 -8.34 29.52 8.74
CA GLU A 71 -9.33 28.58 8.21
C GLU A 71 -9.40 27.30 9.04
N VAL A 72 -8.25 26.81 9.51
CA VAL A 72 -8.17 25.65 10.42
C VAL A 72 -8.89 25.95 11.74
N GLU A 73 -8.63 27.13 12.33
CA GLU A 73 -9.25 27.56 13.58
C GLU A 73 -10.77 27.76 13.45
N GLN A 74 -11.20 28.34 12.35
CA GLN A 74 -12.62 28.49 12.03
C GLN A 74 -13.30 27.12 11.86
N TRP A 75 -12.66 26.18 11.17
CA TRP A 75 -13.18 24.83 10.99
C TRP A 75 -13.28 24.07 12.32
N LEU A 76 -12.24 24.16 13.18
CA LEU A 76 -12.25 23.55 14.50
C LEU A 76 -13.42 24.08 15.35
N SER A 77 -13.57 25.41 15.41
CA SER A 77 -14.64 26.07 16.18
C SER A 77 -16.02 25.62 15.69
N ALA A 78 -16.22 25.58 14.37
CA ALA A 78 -17.48 25.13 13.76
C ALA A 78 -17.77 23.63 14.02
N SER A 79 -16.72 22.81 14.16
CA SER A 79 -16.81 21.37 14.40
C SER A 79 -16.97 21.00 15.89
N GLY A 80 -16.86 21.99 16.79
CA GLY A 80 -16.92 21.78 18.25
C GLY A 80 -15.63 21.23 18.87
N PHE A 81 -14.52 21.25 18.12
CA PHE A 81 -13.21 20.86 18.61
C PHE A 81 -12.32 22.09 18.80
N THR A 82 -11.44 22.05 19.80
CA THR A 82 -10.63 23.20 20.18
C THR A 82 -9.14 22.96 20.11
N ARG A 83 -8.69 21.72 19.90
CA ARG A 83 -7.28 21.37 20.04
C ARG A 83 -6.79 20.42 18.96
N ILE A 84 -5.65 20.78 18.39
CA ILE A 84 -4.82 19.91 17.54
C ILE A 84 -3.68 19.38 18.43
N HIS A 85 -3.39 18.09 18.34
CA HIS A 85 -2.27 17.49 19.05
C HIS A 85 -1.01 17.49 18.20
N ALA A 86 -1.13 17.16 16.93
CA ALA A 86 -0.02 17.13 15.98
C ALA A 86 -0.48 17.60 14.58
N GLU A 87 0.46 18.16 13.86
CA GLU A 87 0.30 18.57 12.46
C GLU A 87 1.45 18.01 11.65
N ARG A 88 1.16 17.48 10.48
CA ARG A 88 2.17 16.94 9.55
C ARG A 88 1.73 17.13 8.10
N GLU A 89 2.69 17.27 7.21
CA GLU A 89 2.45 17.25 5.77
C GLU A 89 2.65 15.84 5.23
N VAL A 90 1.74 15.41 4.36
CA VAL A 90 1.79 14.12 3.68
C VAL A 90 1.77 14.36 2.19
N ALA A 91 2.76 13.79 1.49
CA ALA A 91 2.77 13.80 0.03
C ALA A 91 1.74 12.78 -0.48
N THR A 92 0.78 13.24 -1.29
CA THR A 92 -0.18 12.37 -1.96
C THR A 92 -0.03 12.47 -3.47
N PRO A 93 -0.54 11.49 -4.25
CA PRO A 93 -0.51 11.57 -5.72
C PRO A 93 -1.19 12.82 -6.29
N THR A 94 -2.10 13.43 -5.52
CA THR A 94 -2.83 14.65 -5.89
C THR A 94 -2.17 15.94 -5.39
N GLY A 95 -0.98 15.84 -4.77
CA GLY A 95 -0.24 16.95 -4.19
C GLY A 95 -0.06 16.84 -2.67
N PRO A 96 0.72 17.73 -2.05
CA PRO A 96 0.91 17.73 -0.61
C PRO A 96 -0.41 18.05 0.11
N ARG A 97 -0.67 17.36 1.21
CA ARG A 97 -1.81 17.60 2.10
C ARG A 97 -1.34 17.81 3.53
N LYS A 98 -2.07 18.65 4.23
CA LYS A 98 -1.89 18.89 5.65
C LYS A 98 -2.76 17.89 6.42
N LEU A 99 -2.16 17.12 7.30
CA LEU A 99 -2.83 16.17 8.17
C LEU A 99 -2.80 16.68 9.61
N LEU A 100 -3.98 16.90 10.18
CA LEU A 100 -4.14 17.37 11.55
C LEU A 100 -4.64 16.24 12.42
N ASP A 101 -3.99 15.98 13.53
CA ASP A 101 -4.48 15.05 14.56
C ASP A 101 -5.30 15.86 15.60
N VAL A 102 -6.62 15.89 15.40
CA VAL A 102 -7.57 16.63 16.21
C VAL A 102 -7.92 15.84 17.46
N VAL A 103 -7.87 16.49 18.63
CA VAL A 103 -8.12 15.83 19.91
C VAL A 103 -9.61 15.57 20.09
N ALA A 104 -9.99 14.30 20.24
CA ALA A 104 -11.33 13.87 20.61
C ALA A 104 -11.53 13.87 22.14
N ASP A 105 -10.61 13.25 22.87
CA ASP A 105 -10.62 13.22 24.35
C ASP A 105 -9.22 12.99 24.93
N ARG A 106 -9.07 13.27 26.22
CA ARG A 106 -7.85 13.07 27.02
C ARG A 106 -8.19 12.51 28.37
N PHE A 107 -7.57 11.41 28.78
CA PHE A 107 -7.80 10.79 30.08
C PHE A 107 -6.62 9.91 30.51
N LYS A 108 -6.64 9.50 31.78
CA LYS A 108 -5.85 8.39 32.28
C LYS A 108 -6.69 7.13 32.19
N PHE A 109 -6.14 6.08 31.58
CA PHE A 109 -6.90 4.89 31.23
C PHE A 109 -7.51 4.18 32.45
N GLY A 110 -6.72 3.96 33.50
CA GLY A 110 -7.14 3.25 34.71
C GLY A 110 -8.16 4.01 35.58
N ASN A 111 -8.27 5.34 35.39
CA ASN A 111 -9.19 6.19 36.16
C ASN A 111 -10.45 6.57 35.38
N THR A 112 -10.68 5.96 34.20
CA THR A 112 -11.78 6.33 33.31
C THR A 112 -12.72 5.16 33.11
N GLU A 113 -14.02 5.42 33.21
CA GLU A 113 -15.04 4.41 32.95
C GLU A 113 -14.98 3.90 31.50
N GLN A 114 -15.21 2.60 31.30
CA GLN A 114 -15.21 1.97 30.01
C GLN A 114 -16.14 2.67 29.01
N ALA A 115 -17.35 3.05 29.44
CA ALA A 115 -18.31 3.72 28.59
C ALA A 115 -17.75 5.00 27.95
N ARG A 116 -17.08 5.83 28.74
CA ARG A 116 -16.46 7.06 28.26
C ARG A 116 -15.34 6.78 27.24
N VAL A 117 -14.51 5.75 27.49
CA VAL A 117 -13.43 5.39 26.58
C VAL A 117 -14.00 4.92 25.24
N VAL A 118 -15.04 4.08 25.27
CA VAL A 118 -15.72 3.59 24.06
C VAL A 118 -16.39 4.75 23.31
N GLU A 119 -17.08 5.68 23.98
CA GLU A 119 -17.64 6.87 23.34
C GLU A 119 -16.58 7.72 22.64
N ALA A 120 -15.42 7.91 23.29
CA ALA A 120 -14.30 8.65 22.67
C ALA A 120 -13.74 7.93 21.43
N ILE A 121 -13.65 6.61 21.47
CA ILE A 121 -13.26 5.78 20.33
C ILE A 121 -14.27 5.94 19.18
N GLU A 122 -15.56 5.77 19.46
CA GLU A 122 -16.63 5.90 18.45
C GLU A 122 -16.65 7.29 17.81
N LEU A 123 -16.52 8.33 18.62
CA LEU A 123 -16.45 9.72 18.15
C LEU A 123 -15.23 9.90 17.22
N ALA A 124 -14.05 9.44 17.64
CA ALA A 124 -12.84 9.59 16.86
C ALA A 124 -12.89 8.82 15.53
N ILE A 125 -13.38 7.57 15.54
CA ILE A 125 -13.59 6.76 14.34
C ILE A 125 -14.56 7.44 13.38
N LYS A 126 -15.68 7.91 13.89
CA LYS A 126 -16.71 8.59 13.08
C LYS A 126 -16.17 9.87 12.43
N ARG A 127 -15.41 10.67 13.17
CA ARG A 127 -14.84 11.94 12.68
C ARG A 127 -13.61 11.74 11.81
N GLY A 128 -12.81 10.71 12.08
CA GLY A 128 -11.59 10.37 11.35
C GLY A 128 -11.79 9.50 10.09
N GLY A 129 -13.06 9.30 9.67
CA GLY A 129 -13.33 8.46 8.49
C GLY A 129 -12.87 7.01 8.66
N GLY A 130 -13.07 6.45 9.86
CA GLY A 130 -12.65 5.09 10.22
C GLY A 130 -11.23 5.01 10.82
N ARG A 131 -10.55 6.12 11.02
CA ARG A 131 -9.18 6.17 11.56
C ARG A 131 -9.16 6.82 12.94
N LEU A 132 -8.36 6.26 13.84
CA LEU A 132 -8.11 6.74 15.20
C LEU A 132 -6.63 6.66 15.52
N ASN A 133 -6.08 7.72 16.08
CA ASN A 133 -4.73 7.76 16.62
C ASN A 133 -4.79 7.94 18.14
N VAL A 134 -4.00 7.16 18.88
CA VAL A 134 -3.89 7.26 20.33
C VAL A 134 -2.44 7.56 20.66
N TYR A 135 -2.20 8.75 21.20
CA TYR A 135 -0.92 9.14 21.75
C TYR A 135 -0.91 8.79 23.23
N TRP A 136 0.13 8.11 23.67
CA TRP A 136 0.28 7.76 25.05
C TRP A 136 1.63 8.20 25.61
N SER A 137 1.65 8.60 26.86
CA SER A 137 2.86 8.95 27.58
C SER A 137 2.69 8.68 29.08
N LEU A 138 3.77 8.36 29.75
CA LEU A 138 3.80 8.28 31.22
C LEU A 138 3.91 9.66 31.83
N ASP A 139 4.73 10.53 31.24
CA ASP A 139 5.02 11.88 31.71
C ASP A 139 4.64 12.93 30.65
N ALA A 140 4.37 14.15 31.13
CA ALA A 140 3.99 15.26 30.25
C ALA A 140 5.14 15.76 29.36
N GLU A 141 6.39 15.46 29.74
CA GLU A 141 7.61 15.89 29.04
C GLU A 141 8.18 14.80 28.10
N ALA A 142 7.70 13.56 28.21
CA ALA A 142 8.13 12.47 27.34
C ALA A 142 7.51 12.60 25.94
N THR A 143 8.30 12.26 24.92
CA THR A 143 7.77 12.11 23.55
C THR A 143 6.71 11.01 23.55
N PRO A 144 5.45 11.33 23.19
CA PRO A 144 4.39 10.33 23.23
C PRO A 144 4.62 9.27 22.16
N GLU A 145 4.39 8.00 22.51
CA GLU A 145 4.24 6.95 21.50
C GLU A 145 2.89 7.03 20.84
N LEU A 146 2.82 6.56 19.62
CA LEU A 146 1.63 6.62 18.78
C LEU A 146 1.13 5.22 18.41
N TRP A 147 -0.11 4.93 18.81
CA TRP A 147 -0.84 3.74 18.37
C TRP A 147 -1.92 4.14 17.38
N ARG A 148 -1.97 3.45 16.25
CA ARG A 148 -2.91 3.73 15.18
C ARG A 148 -3.89 2.59 15.03
N PHE A 149 -5.16 2.93 14.78
CA PHE A 149 -6.26 2.00 14.58
C PHE A 149 -7.09 2.39 13.36
N SER A 150 -7.70 1.40 12.71
CA SER A 150 -8.57 1.63 11.56
C SER A 150 -9.69 0.62 11.46
N THR A 151 -10.89 1.06 11.16
CA THR A 151 -12.08 0.21 11.05
C THR A 151 -12.22 -0.51 9.71
N GLY A 152 -11.43 -0.15 8.69
CA GLY A 152 -11.43 -0.82 7.39
C GLY A 152 -10.22 -1.76 7.23
N LEU A 153 -10.15 -2.49 6.13
CA LEU A 153 -8.92 -3.15 5.71
C LEU A 153 -7.92 -2.10 5.23
N HIS A 154 -7.37 -1.39 6.17
CA HIS A 154 -6.47 -0.27 5.99
C HIS A 154 -5.33 -0.38 6.99
N CYS A 155 -4.10 -0.37 6.48
CA CYS A 155 -2.92 -0.28 7.33
C CYS A 155 -2.67 1.19 7.70
N PRO A 156 -2.80 1.59 8.96
CA PRO A 156 -2.63 2.98 9.35
C PRO A 156 -1.17 3.47 9.29
N ASP A 157 -0.20 2.55 9.20
CA ASP A 157 1.23 2.89 9.13
C ASP A 157 1.69 3.17 7.69
N SER A 158 1.24 2.40 6.72
CA SER A 158 1.55 2.60 5.29
C SER A 158 0.51 3.46 4.56
N ASP A 159 -0.64 3.73 5.20
CA ASP A 159 -1.84 4.37 4.62
C ASP A 159 -2.41 3.61 3.39
N LEU A 160 -2.09 2.31 3.27
CA LEU A 160 -2.61 1.46 2.20
C LEU A 160 -3.98 0.88 2.57
N ARG A 161 -4.91 0.96 1.63
CA ARG A 161 -6.23 0.33 1.73
C ARG A 161 -6.26 -0.96 0.92
N TYR A 162 -6.90 -1.96 1.48
CA TYR A 162 -7.08 -3.27 0.88
C TYR A 162 -8.56 -3.54 0.63
N SER A 163 -8.85 -4.25 -0.44
CA SER A 163 -10.20 -4.72 -0.73
C SER A 163 -10.50 -5.99 0.05
N ASP A 164 -11.78 -6.20 0.34
CA ASP A 164 -12.22 -7.44 0.95
C ASP A 164 -11.80 -8.66 0.11
N PRO A 165 -11.16 -9.67 0.72
CA PRO A 165 -10.65 -10.80 -0.01
C PRO A 165 -11.79 -11.66 -0.57
N ILE A 166 -11.76 -11.89 -1.87
CA ILE A 166 -12.68 -12.80 -2.57
C ILE A 166 -11.89 -13.97 -3.16
N PRO A 167 -12.46 -15.16 -3.30
CA PRO A 167 -11.75 -16.35 -3.79
C PRO A 167 -11.03 -16.15 -5.13
N SER A 168 -11.59 -15.34 -6.02
CA SER A 168 -10.99 -15.04 -7.32
C SER A 168 -9.68 -14.27 -7.25
N MET A 169 -9.40 -13.53 -6.16
CA MET A 169 -8.11 -12.86 -5.95
C MET A 169 -6.95 -13.85 -5.77
N PHE A 170 -7.25 -15.07 -5.35
CA PHE A 170 -6.27 -16.15 -5.15
C PHE A 170 -6.18 -17.11 -6.35
N SER A 171 -6.71 -16.68 -7.50
CA SER A 171 -6.68 -17.47 -8.72
C SER A 171 -5.83 -16.80 -9.80
N PHE A 172 -4.81 -17.50 -10.27
CA PHE A 172 -3.98 -17.02 -11.40
C PHE A 172 -4.76 -16.90 -12.73
N ASN A 173 -5.94 -17.54 -12.82
CA ASN A 173 -6.80 -17.52 -14.00
C ASN A 173 -7.90 -16.45 -13.93
N SER A 174 -7.96 -15.65 -12.87
CA SER A 174 -8.96 -14.57 -12.77
C SER A 174 -8.34 -13.23 -13.11
N ALA A 175 -9.14 -12.30 -13.62
CA ALA A 175 -8.69 -10.95 -13.95
C ALA A 175 -8.14 -10.18 -12.74
N VAL A 176 -8.64 -10.46 -11.53
CA VAL A 176 -8.24 -9.79 -10.29
C VAL A 176 -7.12 -10.48 -9.54
N GLY A 177 -6.86 -11.78 -9.79
CA GLY A 177 -5.82 -12.56 -9.09
C GLY A 177 -4.63 -12.90 -9.98
N ALA A 178 -4.72 -12.67 -11.28
CA ALA A 178 -3.63 -12.91 -12.20
C ALA A 178 -2.50 -11.90 -12.02
N CYS A 179 -1.27 -12.37 -12.19
CA CYS A 179 -0.11 -11.48 -12.23
C CYS A 179 -0.26 -10.46 -13.36
N GLU A 180 -0.06 -9.19 -13.08
CA GLU A 180 -0.20 -8.09 -14.05
C GLU A 180 0.75 -8.25 -15.25
N THR A 181 1.96 -8.81 -15.01
CA THR A 181 2.98 -8.99 -16.04
C THR A 181 2.68 -10.17 -16.95
N CYS A 182 2.39 -11.36 -16.39
CA CYS A 182 2.20 -12.58 -17.18
C CYS A 182 0.73 -12.98 -17.39
N ARG A 183 -0.21 -12.25 -16.76
CA ARG A 183 -1.67 -12.48 -16.83
C ARG A 183 -2.08 -13.93 -16.57
N GLY A 184 -1.36 -14.60 -15.66
CA GLY A 184 -1.62 -15.98 -15.28
C GLY A 184 -0.88 -17.05 -16.11
N PHE A 185 -0.15 -16.66 -17.16
CA PHE A 185 0.56 -17.61 -18.03
C PHE A 185 1.87 -18.14 -17.44
N GLY A 186 2.37 -17.56 -16.33
CA GLY A 186 3.64 -17.96 -15.70
C GLY A 186 4.89 -17.59 -16.53
N ARG A 187 4.71 -17.02 -17.70
CA ARG A 187 5.77 -16.56 -18.62
C ARG A 187 5.29 -15.33 -19.39
N VAL A 188 6.24 -14.49 -19.75
CA VAL A 188 5.98 -13.33 -20.63
C VAL A 188 6.38 -13.70 -22.03
N ILE A 189 5.55 -13.34 -23.01
CA ILE A 189 5.91 -13.45 -24.43
C ILE A 189 6.82 -12.24 -24.72
N GLY A 190 8.01 -12.52 -25.14
CA GLY A 190 9.00 -11.50 -25.49
C GLY A 190 9.95 -12.01 -26.57
N VAL A 191 10.85 -11.14 -26.96
CA VAL A 191 11.92 -11.49 -27.90
C VAL A 191 13.03 -12.17 -27.12
N ASP A 192 13.40 -13.41 -27.53
CA ASP A 192 14.58 -14.08 -27.02
C ASP A 192 15.79 -13.60 -27.87
N TYR A 193 16.52 -12.68 -27.31
CA TYR A 193 17.69 -12.10 -27.98
C TYR A 193 18.79 -13.14 -28.26
N GLY A 194 18.90 -14.19 -27.47
CA GLY A 194 19.83 -15.29 -27.69
C GLY A 194 19.48 -16.12 -28.93
N LEU A 195 18.19 -16.23 -29.28
CA LEU A 195 17.73 -16.86 -30.51
C LEU A 195 17.80 -15.92 -31.72
N VAL A 196 17.62 -14.63 -31.51
CA VAL A 196 17.73 -13.61 -32.56
C VAL A 196 19.18 -13.41 -32.97
N ILE A 197 20.10 -13.33 -32.02
CA ILE A 197 21.52 -13.10 -32.20
C ILE A 197 22.29 -14.24 -31.50
N PRO A 198 22.31 -15.45 -32.07
CA PRO A 198 22.92 -16.61 -31.45
C PRO A 198 24.45 -16.58 -31.43
N ASN A 199 25.06 -15.73 -32.22
CA ASN A 199 26.51 -15.53 -32.26
C ASN A 199 26.81 -14.02 -32.28
N ASP A 200 27.19 -13.48 -31.11
CA ASP A 200 27.51 -12.09 -30.87
C ASP A 200 28.83 -11.62 -31.52
N LYS A 201 29.67 -12.57 -32.00
CA LYS A 201 30.87 -12.25 -32.74
C LYS A 201 30.64 -11.89 -34.20
N LEU A 202 29.43 -12.12 -34.71
CA LEU A 202 29.06 -11.73 -36.05
C LEU A 202 28.72 -10.24 -36.10
N THR A 203 29.01 -9.62 -37.24
CA THR A 203 28.61 -8.26 -37.55
C THR A 203 27.21 -8.25 -38.20
N LEU A 204 26.54 -7.10 -38.27
CA LEU A 204 25.28 -6.98 -38.99
C LEU A 204 25.44 -7.42 -40.47
N ARG A 205 26.54 -7.04 -41.11
CA ARG A 205 26.87 -7.46 -42.50
C ARG A 205 27.08 -8.96 -42.60
N ALA A 206 27.64 -9.60 -41.61
CA ALA A 206 27.87 -11.06 -41.56
C ALA A 206 26.62 -11.82 -41.13
N GLY A 207 25.47 -11.16 -40.90
CA GLY A 207 24.22 -11.81 -40.57
C GLY A 207 24.04 -12.12 -39.10
N ALA A 208 24.47 -11.24 -38.19
CA ALA A 208 24.30 -11.39 -36.75
C ALA A 208 22.84 -11.63 -36.37
N ILE A 209 21.88 -10.97 -37.03
CA ILE A 209 20.45 -11.14 -36.80
C ILE A 209 19.95 -12.35 -37.60
N LYS A 210 19.89 -13.50 -36.94
CA LYS A 210 19.55 -14.76 -37.59
C LYS A 210 18.14 -14.82 -38.19
N THR A 211 17.20 -14.13 -37.57
CA THR A 211 15.79 -14.18 -37.99
C THR A 211 15.55 -13.62 -39.39
N ILE A 212 16.37 -12.68 -39.87
CA ILE A 212 16.28 -12.06 -41.18
C ILE A 212 17.23 -12.69 -42.22
N GLN A 213 17.93 -13.81 -41.88
CA GLN A 213 18.84 -14.52 -42.79
C GLN A 213 18.14 -15.61 -43.61
N THR A 214 16.83 -15.62 -43.65
CA THR A 214 16.07 -16.58 -44.49
C THR A 214 15.76 -15.99 -45.85
N PRO A 215 15.56 -16.83 -46.91
CA PRO A 215 15.24 -16.34 -48.26
C PRO A 215 14.05 -15.37 -48.29
N ALA A 216 13.07 -15.56 -47.42
CA ALA A 216 11.89 -14.71 -47.33
C ALA A 216 12.18 -13.29 -46.78
N TRP A 217 13.31 -13.07 -46.10
CA TRP A 217 13.65 -11.83 -45.44
C TRP A 217 14.96 -11.19 -45.93
N VAL A 218 15.48 -11.64 -47.08
CA VAL A 218 16.69 -11.08 -47.69
C VAL A 218 16.59 -9.59 -47.91
N GLU A 219 15.45 -9.12 -48.44
CA GLU A 219 15.21 -7.70 -48.66
C GLU A 219 15.32 -6.88 -47.37
N THR A 220 14.87 -7.44 -46.22
CA THR A 220 14.99 -6.78 -44.90
C THR A 220 16.46 -6.62 -44.48
N GLN A 221 17.29 -7.64 -44.77
CA GLN A 221 18.73 -7.55 -44.50
C GLN A 221 19.39 -6.48 -45.39
N GLU A 222 19.01 -6.43 -46.68
CA GLU A 222 19.53 -5.42 -47.59
C GLU A 222 19.10 -4.01 -47.23
N ASP A 223 17.84 -3.82 -46.84
CA ASP A 223 17.34 -2.54 -46.36
C ASP A 223 18.03 -2.09 -45.03
N LEU A 224 18.24 -3.02 -44.11
CA LEU A 224 19.01 -2.74 -42.90
C LEU A 224 20.42 -2.26 -43.28
N MET A 225 21.10 -2.95 -44.21
CA MET A 225 22.44 -2.55 -44.67
C MET A 225 22.46 -1.19 -45.38
N ARG A 226 21.42 -0.87 -46.13
CA ARG A 226 21.29 0.40 -46.86
C ARG A 226 21.09 1.59 -45.91
N HIS A 227 20.28 1.42 -44.86
CA HIS A 227 19.89 2.51 -43.99
C HIS A 227 20.76 2.62 -42.71
N ALA A 228 21.44 1.54 -42.31
CA ALA A 228 22.25 1.52 -41.07
C ALA A 228 23.28 2.63 -41.03
N GLU A 229 23.89 2.99 -42.16
CA GLU A 229 24.93 4.04 -42.17
C GLU A 229 24.34 5.43 -41.93
N ALA A 230 23.16 5.73 -42.52
CA ALA A 230 22.48 6.99 -42.30
C ALA A 230 22.03 7.19 -40.84
N GLU A 231 21.67 6.08 -40.17
CA GLU A 231 21.23 6.07 -38.78
C GLU A 231 22.39 5.88 -37.77
N GLY A 232 23.65 5.89 -38.25
CA GLY A 232 24.84 5.74 -37.40
C GLY A 232 25.01 4.35 -36.78
N ILE A 233 24.36 3.33 -37.33
CA ILE A 233 24.45 1.93 -36.83
C ILE A 233 25.66 1.26 -37.47
N PRO A 234 26.62 0.75 -36.66
CA PRO A 234 27.82 0.11 -37.17
C PRO A 234 27.49 -1.22 -37.83
N ARG A 235 27.87 -1.36 -39.12
CA ARG A 235 27.58 -2.59 -39.92
C ARG A 235 28.65 -3.66 -39.78
N ASP A 236 29.88 -3.27 -39.52
CA ASP A 236 31.08 -4.10 -39.57
C ASP A 236 31.72 -4.34 -38.19
N THR A 237 31.08 -3.86 -37.14
CA THR A 237 31.49 -4.13 -35.75
C THR A 237 30.73 -5.37 -35.24
N PRO A 238 31.41 -6.31 -34.54
CA PRO A 238 30.71 -7.41 -33.85
C PRO A 238 29.62 -6.87 -32.93
N TRP A 239 28.59 -7.67 -32.70
CA TRP A 239 27.47 -7.27 -31.87
C TRP A 239 27.89 -7.00 -30.42
N TYR A 240 28.90 -7.74 -29.99
CA TYR A 240 29.52 -7.58 -28.68
C TYR A 240 31.03 -7.54 -28.78
#